data_c5a2b6cdaefb8f1c447a1a200c98bd07
#
_entry.id   c5a2b6cdaefb8f1c447a1a200c98bd07
#
_cell.length_a   1.000
_cell.length_b   1.000
_cell.length_c   1.000
_cell.angle_alpha   90.00
_cell.angle_beta   90.00
_cell.angle_gamma   90.00
#
_symmetry.space_group_name_H-M   'P 1'
#
loop_
_entity.id
_entity.type
_entity.pdbx_description
1 polymer ?
#
loop_
_entity_poly.entity_id
_entity_poly.type
_entity_poly.pdbx_seq_one_letter_code
_entity_poly.pdbx_strand_id
1 'polypeptide(L)'
;MKRLALLAALTLLPTALAVTLYKSKASVPPAMPDLIVDQKRLLQNWVVRDEKLPASFCSVEEGGITPGEHALLRFTVSTPNIGTADLFVGDPNVHFANNDGLFEYATCHRHFHFRHYALYELVSVDTGTVWRAAKRGFCMIDVEKYQAYPGPSNNDRNYLACGAPATATEPAIPGNQGISVGWADTYVWKLGGQYFVLDGGDGQPVVPPGDYLIRITVNPPFVALNGEPCPNVDSHGLCHQLPESNYDNNVSFIQITIPDHPGKQGVGPLKNQPQLTAEPID
;
A
#
# COMPACT_ATOMS: atom_id res chain seq x y z
N MET A 1 87.74 45.94 -31.92
CA MET A 1 87.12 45.19 -30.79
C MET A 1 85.75 44.83 -31.17
N LYS A 2 85.52 43.57 -31.65
CA LYS A 2 84.18 43.09 -32.11
C LYS A 2 83.57 42.32 -30.97
N ARG A 3 82.39 42.75 -30.48
CA ARG A 3 81.59 42.01 -29.48
C ARG A 3 80.70 41.04 -30.22
N LEU A 4 80.84 39.75 -29.97
CA LEU A 4 79.92 38.72 -30.39
C LEU A 4 78.71 38.67 -29.45
N ALA A 5 77.54 38.79 -29.99
CA ALA A 5 76.31 38.55 -29.26
C ALA A 5 75.81 37.13 -29.49
N LEU A 6 75.69 36.38 -28.41
CA LEU A 6 75.15 35.00 -28.41
C LEU A 6 73.68 35.04 -28.25
N LEU A 7 72.90 34.65 -29.27
CA LEU A 7 71.45 34.45 -29.16
C LEU A 7 71.19 33.01 -28.68
N ALA A 8 70.59 32.90 -27.48
CA ALA A 8 70.10 31.64 -26.97
C ALA A 8 68.65 31.47 -27.45
N ALA A 9 68.40 30.51 -28.30
CA ALA A 9 67.08 30.11 -28.73
C ALA A 9 66.41 29.19 -27.66
N LEU A 10 65.37 29.69 -26.99
CA LEU A 10 64.55 28.90 -26.03
C LEU A 10 63.50 28.15 -26.82
N THR A 11 63.64 26.81 -26.96
CA THR A 11 62.62 25.93 -27.52
C THR A 11 61.62 25.54 -26.44
N LEU A 12 60.39 26.11 -26.52
CA LEU A 12 59.23 25.70 -25.72
C LEU A 12 58.65 24.40 -26.33
N LEU A 13 58.80 23.28 -25.63
CA LEU A 13 58.03 22.07 -25.92
C LEU A 13 56.62 22.22 -25.36
N PRO A 14 55.55 21.96 -26.15
CA PRO A 14 54.21 21.90 -25.62
C PRO A 14 54.01 20.57 -24.88
N THR A 15 53.87 20.61 -23.57
CA THR A 15 53.36 19.47 -22.77
C THR A 15 51.89 19.27 -23.05
N ALA A 16 51.56 18.29 -23.87
CA ALA A 16 50.16 17.85 -24.03
C ALA A 16 49.67 17.19 -22.75
N LEU A 17 48.80 17.88 -22.01
CA LEU A 17 48.11 17.34 -20.85
C LEU A 17 47.03 16.38 -21.35
N ALA A 18 47.29 15.05 -21.28
CA ALA A 18 46.29 14.04 -21.55
C ALA A 18 45.24 14.00 -20.42
N VAL A 19 44.11 14.65 -20.64
CA VAL A 19 42.95 14.54 -19.73
C VAL A 19 42.31 13.17 -19.98
N THR A 20 42.61 12.21 -19.13
CA THR A 20 41.91 10.91 -19.09
C THR A 20 40.53 11.13 -18.52
N LEU A 21 39.52 11.22 -19.38
CA LEU A 21 38.11 11.22 -18.96
C LEU A 21 37.79 9.85 -18.36
N TYR A 22 37.84 9.76 -17.05
CA TYR A 22 37.24 8.64 -16.31
C TYR A 22 35.74 8.67 -16.54
N LYS A 23 35.20 7.85 -17.45
CA LYS A 23 33.80 7.52 -17.48
C LYS A 23 33.50 6.76 -16.19
N SER A 24 32.98 7.44 -15.18
CA SER A 24 32.37 6.75 -14.05
C SER A 24 31.29 5.82 -14.62
N LYS A 25 31.44 4.51 -14.45
CA LYS A 25 30.30 3.60 -14.67
C LYS A 25 29.19 4.11 -13.75
N ALA A 26 28.10 4.58 -14.34
CA ALA A 26 26.90 4.86 -13.58
C ALA A 26 26.59 3.57 -12.81
N SER A 27 26.60 3.63 -11.48
CA SER A 27 26.18 2.51 -10.65
C SER A 27 24.71 2.24 -10.98
N VAL A 28 24.39 1.02 -11.40
CA VAL A 28 23.00 0.59 -11.54
C VAL A 28 22.39 0.73 -10.13
N PRO A 29 21.28 1.47 -9.96
CA PRO A 29 20.61 1.53 -8.68
C PRO A 29 20.32 0.12 -8.16
N PRO A 30 20.35 -0.12 -6.85
CA PRO A 30 19.97 -1.41 -6.29
C PRO A 30 18.53 -1.76 -6.73
N ALA A 31 18.30 -3.04 -7.00
CA ALA A 31 16.96 -3.53 -7.28
C ALA A 31 16.09 -3.34 -6.03
N MET A 32 14.94 -2.69 -6.17
CA MET A 32 14.03 -2.39 -5.07
C MET A 32 12.56 -2.57 -5.50
N PRO A 33 11.65 -2.89 -4.56
CA PRO A 33 10.22 -2.82 -4.79
C PRO A 33 9.77 -1.38 -5.06
N ASP A 34 8.59 -1.24 -5.63
CA ASP A 34 7.93 0.04 -5.90
C ASP A 34 6.42 -0.23 -5.93
N LEU A 35 5.71 0.18 -4.91
CA LEU A 35 4.28 -0.06 -4.76
C LEU A 35 3.49 1.13 -5.29
N ILE A 36 2.43 0.82 -6.02
CA ILE A 36 1.45 1.84 -6.43
C ILE A 36 0.04 1.39 -6.06
N VAL A 37 -0.92 2.30 -6.17
CA VAL A 37 -2.34 1.96 -6.09
C VAL A 37 -2.92 1.97 -7.51
N ASP A 38 -3.55 0.87 -7.94
CA ASP A 38 -4.24 0.79 -9.24
C ASP A 38 -5.51 1.64 -9.22
N GLN A 39 -5.39 2.90 -9.66
CA GLN A 39 -6.49 3.85 -9.74
C GLN A 39 -7.63 3.35 -10.64
N LYS A 40 -7.31 2.66 -11.74
CA LYS A 40 -8.32 2.14 -12.67
C LYS A 40 -9.17 1.06 -12.00
N ARG A 41 -8.53 0.18 -11.21
CA ARG A 41 -9.23 -0.85 -10.44
C ARG A 41 -10.17 -0.22 -9.41
N LEU A 42 -9.69 0.78 -8.69
CA LEU A 42 -10.49 1.53 -7.72
C LEU A 42 -11.68 2.22 -8.39
N LEU A 43 -11.47 2.92 -9.52
CA LEU A 43 -12.53 3.64 -10.26
C LEU A 43 -13.65 2.71 -10.74
N GLN A 44 -13.34 1.47 -11.08
CA GLN A 44 -14.30 0.52 -11.63
C GLN A 44 -14.99 -0.38 -10.58
N ASN A 45 -14.55 -0.33 -9.32
CA ASN A 45 -14.95 -1.32 -8.33
C ASN A 45 -15.32 -0.69 -6.99
N TRP A 46 -16.39 0.10 -6.97
CA TRP A 46 -16.98 0.65 -5.75
C TRP A 46 -18.52 0.69 -5.82
N VAL A 47 -19.15 0.74 -4.65
CA VAL A 47 -20.61 0.91 -4.50
C VAL A 47 -20.93 1.56 -3.18
N VAL A 48 -21.86 2.55 -3.22
CA VAL A 48 -22.52 3.13 -2.04
C VAL A 48 -23.90 2.53 -1.94
N ARG A 49 -24.25 1.86 -0.84
CA ARG A 49 -25.57 1.26 -0.64
C ARG A 49 -25.85 0.92 0.82
N ASP A 50 -27.15 0.69 1.14
CA ASP A 50 -27.56 0.14 2.42
C ASP A 50 -27.33 -1.37 2.44
N GLU A 51 -26.63 -1.88 3.46
CA GLU A 51 -26.36 -3.30 3.66
C GLU A 51 -26.68 -3.73 5.09
N LYS A 52 -27.11 -4.99 5.23
CA LYS A 52 -27.24 -5.60 6.53
C LYS A 52 -25.98 -6.39 6.88
N LEU A 53 -25.35 -6.05 8.00
CA LEU A 53 -24.18 -6.73 8.53
C LEU A 53 -24.62 -7.69 9.67
N PRO A 54 -24.57 -9.01 9.46
CA PRO A 54 -24.77 -10.00 10.51
C PRO A 54 -23.70 -9.91 11.60
N ALA A 55 -24.06 -10.28 12.83
CA ALA A 55 -23.10 -10.31 13.94
C ALA A 55 -21.94 -11.30 13.73
N SER A 56 -22.09 -12.25 12.80
CA SER A 56 -21.08 -13.25 12.45
C SER A 56 -20.06 -12.78 11.38
N PHE A 57 -20.15 -11.54 10.92
CA PHE A 57 -19.14 -11.00 10.03
C PHE A 57 -17.88 -10.67 10.83
N CYS A 58 -16.71 -10.98 10.29
CA CYS A 58 -15.42 -10.73 10.98
C CYS A 58 -15.23 -9.26 11.33
N SER A 59 -15.65 -8.35 10.47
CA SER A 59 -15.61 -6.91 10.77
C SER A 59 -16.50 -6.50 11.95
N VAL A 60 -17.54 -7.28 12.27
CA VAL A 60 -18.39 -7.09 13.45
C VAL A 60 -17.79 -7.78 14.68
N GLU A 61 -17.34 -9.03 14.55
CA GLU A 61 -16.72 -9.77 15.66
C GLU A 61 -15.46 -9.08 16.18
N GLU A 62 -14.66 -8.50 15.29
CA GLU A 62 -13.42 -7.78 15.63
C GLU A 62 -13.67 -6.32 16.04
N GLY A 63 -14.93 -5.90 16.12
CA GLY A 63 -15.34 -4.61 16.69
C GLY A 63 -15.14 -3.40 15.75
N GLY A 64 -15.00 -3.62 14.44
CA GLY A 64 -14.86 -2.55 13.46
C GLY A 64 -16.15 -1.81 13.14
N ILE A 65 -17.33 -2.46 13.40
CA ILE A 65 -18.66 -1.90 13.17
C ILE A 65 -19.69 -2.64 14.04
N THR A 66 -20.81 -2.00 14.34
CA THR A 66 -21.95 -2.67 15.01
C THR A 66 -22.72 -3.55 14.02
N PRO A 67 -23.39 -4.64 14.48
CA PRO A 67 -24.27 -5.42 13.61
C PRO A 67 -25.55 -4.64 13.30
N GLY A 68 -26.11 -4.83 12.11
CA GLY A 68 -27.37 -4.17 11.72
C GLY A 68 -27.40 -3.67 10.29
N GLU A 69 -28.37 -2.81 9.97
CA GLU A 69 -28.44 -2.11 8.68
C GLU A 69 -27.52 -0.89 8.75
N HIS A 70 -26.67 -0.72 7.74
CA HIS A 70 -25.71 0.38 7.61
C HIS A 70 -25.66 0.91 6.19
N ALA A 71 -25.42 2.21 6.04
CA ALA A 71 -25.02 2.80 4.77
C ALA A 71 -23.50 2.63 4.61
N LEU A 72 -23.06 1.91 3.58
CA LEU A 72 -21.66 1.60 3.33
C LEU A 72 -21.19 2.08 1.96
N LEU A 73 -19.94 2.52 1.89
CA LEU A 73 -19.19 2.66 0.66
C LEU A 73 -18.15 1.54 0.59
N ARG A 74 -18.42 0.50 -0.18
CA ARG A 74 -17.49 -0.59 -0.43
C ARG A 74 -16.63 -0.31 -1.67
N PHE A 75 -15.39 -0.77 -1.67
CA PHE A 75 -14.45 -0.52 -2.76
C PHE A 75 -13.39 -1.61 -2.84
N THR A 76 -12.77 -1.76 -4.02
CA THR A 76 -11.62 -2.65 -4.23
C THR A 76 -10.34 -1.83 -4.32
N VAL A 77 -9.31 -2.27 -3.63
CA VAL A 77 -7.94 -1.72 -3.74
C VAL A 77 -7.02 -2.81 -4.26
N SER A 78 -6.23 -2.49 -5.27
CA SER A 78 -5.14 -3.33 -5.77
C SER A 78 -3.84 -2.53 -5.70
N THR A 79 -2.81 -3.13 -5.13
CA THR A 79 -1.51 -2.49 -4.87
C THR A 79 -0.39 -3.30 -5.51
N PRO A 80 -0.13 -3.08 -6.81
CA PRO A 80 0.92 -3.79 -7.52
C PRO A 80 2.33 -3.32 -7.13
N ASN A 81 3.27 -4.27 -7.12
CA ASN A 81 4.69 -3.99 -7.10
C ASN A 81 5.20 -3.81 -8.54
N ILE A 82 5.49 -2.58 -8.93
CA ILE A 82 6.03 -2.23 -10.26
C ILE A 82 7.56 -2.05 -10.25
N GLY A 83 8.20 -2.33 -9.14
CA GLY A 83 9.64 -2.21 -8.95
C GLY A 83 10.46 -3.26 -9.70
N THR A 84 11.72 -3.38 -9.31
CA THR A 84 12.69 -4.31 -9.91
C THR A 84 13.11 -5.43 -8.96
N ALA A 85 12.58 -5.43 -7.71
CA ALA A 85 12.75 -6.49 -6.73
C ALA A 85 11.41 -6.79 -6.06
N ASP A 86 11.29 -8.00 -5.51
CA ASP A 86 10.16 -8.38 -4.69
C ASP A 86 10.13 -7.54 -3.41
N LEU A 87 8.95 -7.17 -2.95
CA LEU A 87 8.74 -6.73 -1.59
C LEU A 87 8.67 -7.96 -0.69
N PHE A 88 9.57 -8.06 0.27
CA PHE A 88 9.60 -9.14 1.23
C PHE A 88 9.44 -8.58 2.65
N VAL A 89 8.42 -9.02 3.36
CA VAL A 89 8.17 -8.64 4.75
C VAL A 89 8.60 -9.75 5.71
N GLY A 90 8.44 -11.00 5.30
CA GLY A 90 8.94 -12.14 6.02
C GLY A 90 7.85 -13.02 6.67
N ASP A 91 8.29 -13.86 7.61
CA ASP A 91 7.37 -14.70 8.39
C ASP A 91 6.82 -13.90 9.58
N PRO A 92 5.50 -13.65 9.63
CA PRO A 92 4.86 -12.92 10.72
C PRO A 92 5.08 -13.53 12.10
N ASN A 93 5.29 -14.85 12.19
CA ASN A 93 5.56 -15.51 13.47
C ASN A 93 6.85 -15.00 14.13
N VAL A 94 7.88 -14.65 13.32
CA VAL A 94 9.14 -14.09 13.82
C VAL A 94 8.91 -12.70 14.41
N HIS A 95 8.17 -11.85 13.70
CA HIS A 95 7.82 -10.50 14.16
C HIS A 95 6.92 -10.54 15.41
N PHE A 96 5.94 -11.42 15.42
CA PHE A 96 5.03 -11.57 16.54
C PHE A 96 5.76 -12.06 17.80
N ALA A 97 6.69 -13.02 17.65
CA ALA A 97 7.53 -13.51 18.76
C ALA A 97 8.46 -12.41 19.31
N ASN A 98 8.95 -11.52 18.45
CA ASN A 98 9.79 -10.37 18.82
C ASN A 98 8.98 -9.20 19.42
N ASN A 99 7.66 -9.24 19.31
CA ASN A 99 6.74 -8.18 19.76
C ASN A 99 7.12 -6.79 19.18
N ASP A 100 7.51 -6.73 17.90
CA ASP A 100 7.95 -5.50 17.25
C ASP A 100 6.79 -4.60 16.79
N GLY A 101 5.55 -5.05 16.94
CA GLY A 101 4.34 -4.28 16.64
C GLY A 101 3.96 -4.23 15.17
N LEU A 102 4.69 -4.91 14.27
CA LEU A 102 4.41 -4.89 12.84
C LEU A 102 3.19 -5.73 12.47
N PHE A 103 2.97 -6.82 13.19
CA PHE A 103 1.88 -7.75 12.93
C PHE A 103 0.92 -7.87 14.11
N GLU A 104 -0.34 -8.12 13.79
CA GLU A 104 -1.36 -8.54 14.74
C GLU A 104 -2.05 -9.81 14.24
N TYR A 105 -2.52 -10.62 15.16
CA TYR A 105 -3.30 -11.81 14.82
C TYR A 105 -4.79 -11.47 14.80
N ALA A 106 -5.40 -11.55 13.63
CA ALA A 106 -6.84 -11.37 13.43
C ALA A 106 -7.57 -12.66 13.77
N THR A 107 -8.27 -12.69 14.89
CA THR A 107 -8.84 -13.92 15.47
C THR A 107 -9.96 -14.53 14.62
N CYS A 108 -10.80 -13.69 14.00
CA CYS A 108 -11.84 -14.13 13.10
C CYS A 108 -11.29 -14.59 11.76
N HIS A 109 -10.34 -13.85 11.19
CA HIS A 109 -9.65 -14.21 9.96
C HIS A 109 -8.67 -15.39 10.12
N ARG A 110 -8.22 -15.68 11.35
CA ARG A 110 -7.30 -16.77 11.71
C ARG A 110 -5.93 -16.68 11.05
N HIS A 111 -5.47 -15.46 10.76
CA HIS A 111 -4.14 -15.22 10.21
C HIS A 111 -3.57 -13.88 10.68
N PHE A 112 -2.29 -13.67 10.38
CA PHE A 112 -1.61 -12.42 10.70
C PHE A 112 -1.91 -11.31 9.71
N HIS A 113 -2.17 -10.12 10.23
CA HIS A 113 -2.25 -8.87 9.51
C HIS A 113 -1.02 -8.01 9.75
N PHE A 114 -0.43 -7.48 8.68
CA PHE A 114 0.54 -6.39 8.74
C PHE A 114 -0.20 -5.06 8.94
N ARG A 115 0.27 -4.23 9.90
CA ARG A 115 -0.49 -3.08 10.40
C ARG A 115 -0.28 -1.79 9.62
N HIS A 116 0.83 -1.65 8.90
CA HIS A 116 1.28 -0.39 8.31
C HIS A 116 1.31 -0.41 6.78
N TYR A 117 0.51 -1.27 6.16
CA TYR A 117 0.54 -1.47 4.73
C TYR A 117 -0.15 -0.37 3.94
N ALA A 118 -1.38 -0.03 4.31
CA ALA A 118 -2.16 0.94 3.57
C ALA A 118 -3.07 1.79 4.46
N LEU A 119 -3.36 2.98 3.97
CA LEU A 119 -4.25 3.95 4.59
C LEU A 119 -5.39 4.26 3.62
N TYR A 120 -6.62 3.99 4.04
CA TYR A 120 -7.83 4.24 3.26
C TYR A 120 -8.61 5.40 3.86
N GLU A 121 -8.80 6.45 3.08
CA GLU A 121 -9.42 7.71 3.50
C GLU A 121 -10.55 8.13 2.56
N LEU A 122 -11.64 8.59 3.15
CA LEU A 122 -12.71 9.28 2.46
C LEU A 122 -12.62 10.75 2.83
N VAL A 123 -12.34 11.61 1.86
CA VAL A 123 -12.06 13.04 2.07
C VAL A 123 -13.16 13.86 1.44
N SER A 124 -13.88 14.67 2.23
CA SER A 124 -14.86 15.61 1.69
C SER A 124 -14.19 16.66 0.80
N VAL A 125 -14.69 16.83 -0.41
CA VAL A 125 -14.19 17.85 -1.35
C VAL A 125 -14.46 19.26 -0.82
N ASP A 126 -15.60 19.46 -0.18
CA ASP A 126 -16.03 20.78 0.30
C ASP A 126 -15.32 21.22 1.58
N THR A 127 -15.14 20.29 2.54
CA THR A 127 -14.68 20.61 3.89
C THR A 127 -13.28 20.13 4.21
N GLY A 128 -12.74 19.18 3.43
CA GLY A 128 -11.50 18.48 3.73
C GLY A 128 -11.59 17.52 4.92
N THR A 129 -12.77 17.31 5.49
CA THR A 129 -12.99 16.33 6.58
C THR A 129 -12.64 14.93 6.10
N VAL A 130 -12.00 14.14 6.96
CA VAL A 130 -11.47 12.81 6.64
C VAL A 130 -12.12 11.76 7.51
N TRP A 131 -12.63 10.69 6.89
CA TRP A 131 -13.06 9.45 7.52
C TRP A 131 -12.12 8.31 7.14
N ARG A 132 -12.01 7.31 8.00
CA ARG A 132 -11.16 6.13 7.81
C ARG A 132 -12.02 4.91 7.49
N ALA A 133 -11.52 4.05 6.61
CA ALA A 133 -12.16 2.76 6.37
C ALA A 133 -12.06 1.83 7.60
N ALA A 134 -12.92 0.83 7.64
CA ALA A 134 -12.91 -0.16 8.71
C ALA A 134 -11.67 -1.07 8.65
N LYS A 135 -11.16 -1.40 7.45
CA LYS A 135 -9.96 -2.26 7.29
C LYS A 135 -8.69 -1.53 7.72
N ARG A 136 -7.94 -2.15 8.64
CA ARG A 136 -6.70 -1.59 9.22
C ARG A 136 -5.53 -2.56 9.25
N GLY A 137 -5.77 -3.83 8.98
CA GLY A 137 -4.76 -4.89 8.93
C GLY A 137 -4.83 -5.63 7.60
N PHE A 138 -3.69 -6.10 7.11
CA PHE A 138 -3.54 -6.63 5.76
C PHE A 138 -2.66 -7.86 5.74
N CYS A 139 -3.06 -8.90 5.00
CA CYS A 139 -2.18 -10.01 4.67
C CYS A 139 -1.61 -9.78 3.28
N MET A 140 -0.36 -9.35 3.20
CA MET A 140 0.27 -9.02 1.93
C MET A 140 0.71 -10.29 1.20
N ILE A 141 0.01 -10.61 0.09
CA ILE A 141 0.29 -11.77 -0.75
C ILE A 141 0.08 -11.47 -2.24
N ASP A 142 0.61 -12.33 -3.09
CA ASP A 142 0.42 -12.27 -4.53
C ASP A 142 -0.98 -12.75 -4.91
N VAL A 143 -1.94 -11.85 -5.06
CA VAL A 143 -3.33 -12.18 -5.41
C VAL A 143 -3.49 -12.32 -6.91
N GLU A 144 -3.06 -11.31 -7.70
CA GLU A 144 -3.21 -11.30 -9.15
C GLU A 144 -2.00 -10.68 -9.86
N LYS A 145 -1.75 -11.09 -11.12
CA LYS A 145 -0.75 -10.43 -11.98
C LYS A 145 -1.22 -9.05 -12.38
N TYR A 146 -0.35 -8.07 -12.21
CA TYR A 146 -0.63 -6.71 -12.68
C TYR A 146 -0.41 -6.59 -14.19
N GLN A 147 -1.51 -6.53 -14.96
CA GLN A 147 -1.47 -6.56 -16.42
C GLN A 147 -0.78 -5.34 -17.05
N ALA A 148 -0.73 -4.21 -16.35
CA ALA A 148 -0.09 -2.99 -16.83
C ALA A 148 1.38 -2.87 -16.40
N TYR A 149 1.97 -3.93 -15.82
CA TYR A 149 3.39 -3.92 -15.45
C TYR A 149 4.29 -3.70 -16.67
N PRO A 150 5.17 -2.67 -16.67
CA PRO A 150 5.95 -2.31 -17.85
C PRO A 150 7.18 -3.18 -18.09
N GLY A 151 7.57 -3.98 -17.10
CA GLY A 151 8.77 -4.82 -17.11
C GLY A 151 8.48 -6.31 -17.31
N PRO A 152 9.53 -7.14 -17.39
CA PRO A 152 9.38 -8.59 -17.34
C PRO A 152 8.88 -8.97 -15.95
N SER A 153 7.60 -9.35 -15.85
CA SER A 153 7.05 -9.83 -14.59
C SER A 153 7.76 -11.12 -14.15
N ASN A 154 8.02 -11.24 -12.85
CA ASN A 154 8.28 -12.55 -12.27
C ASN A 154 7.06 -13.43 -12.60
N ASN A 155 7.30 -14.61 -13.18
CA ASN A 155 6.20 -15.49 -13.56
C ASN A 155 5.65 -16.27 -12.37
N ASP A 156 6.40 -16.35 -11.27
CA ASP A 156 6.09 -17.15 -10.11
C ASP A 156 5.43 -16.31 -9.02
N ARG A 157 4.38 -16.86 -8.42
CA ARG A 157 3.82 -16.36 -7.16
C ARG A 157 4.71 -16.84 -6.03
N ASN A 158 5.34 -15.93 -5.31
CA ASN A 158 6.25 -16.28 -4.22
C ASN A 158 5.59 -16.13 -2.84
N TYR A 159 4.65 -15.20 -2.68
CA TYR A 159 4.04 -14.83 -1.41
C TYR A 159 2.59 -15.28 -1.38
N LEU A 160 2.29 -16.30 -0.56
CA LEU A 160 1.01 -17.01 -0.60
C LEU A 160 0.42 -17.28 0.78
N ALA A 161 1.14 -16.97 1.86
CA ALA A 161 0.77 -17.40 3.19
C ALA A 161 0.81 -16.26 4.21
N CYS A 162 -0.35 -15.98 4.80
CA CYS A 162 -0.50 -14.98 5.86
C CYS A 162 0.14 -15.42 7.19
N GLY A 163 0.28 -16.72 7.42
CA GLY A 163 0.77 -17.29 8.68
C GLY A 163 -0.23 -17.19 9.83
N ALA A 164 -0.05 -18.01 10.85
CA ALA A 164 -0.81 -17.94 12.10
C ALA A 164 0.05 -18.39 13.30
N PRO A 165 -0.18 -17.86 14.51
CA PRO A 165 0.56 -18.27 15.69
C PRO A 165 0.18 -19.70 16.14
N ALA A 166 1.05 -20.34 16.89
CA ALA A 166 0.70 -21.58 17.58
C ALA A 166 -0.45 -21.33 18.57
N THR A 167 -1.34 -22.30 18.68
CA THR A 167 -2.38 -22.36 19.72
C THR A 167 -2.08 -23.48 20.71
N ALA A 168 -2.93 -23.68 21.70
CA ALA A 168 -2.77 -24.78 22.65
C ALA A 168 -2.84 -26.18 21.99
N THR A 169 -3.49 -26.29 20.81
CA THR A 169 -3.77 -27.54 20.13
C THR A 169 -3.14 -27.64 18.74
N GLU A 170 -2.72 -26.51 18.14
CA GLU A 170 -2.21 -26.47 16.78
C GLU A 170 -0.84 -25.79 16.74
N PRO A 171 0.12 -26.28 15.94
CA PRO A 171 1.39 -25.61 15.74
C PRO A 171 1.21 -24.31 14.97
N ALA A 172 2.23 -23.42 15.06
CA ALA A 172 2.25 -22.22 14.23
C ALA A 172 2.22 -22.59 12.74
N ILE A 173 1.48 -21.81 11.96
CA ILE A 173 1.48 -21.88 10.50
C ILE A 173 2.48 -20.84 9.99
N PRO A 174 3.56 -21.26 9.30
CA PRO A 174 4.51 -20.31 8.74
C PRO A 174 3.83 -19.36 7.74
N GLY A 175 4.27 -18.10 7.72
CA GLY A 175 3.86 -17.11 6.74
C GLY A 175 5.03 -16.70 5.84
N ASN A 176 4.72 -16.12 4.71
CA ASN A 176 5.69 -15.48 3.82
C ASN A 176 5.04 -14.27 3.16
N GLN A 177 4.79 -13.22 3.96
CA GLN A 177 4.14 -12.03 3.42
C GLN A 177 5.10 -11.18 2.58
N GLY A 178 4.57 -10.67 1.47
CA GLY A 178 5.31 -9.88 0.50
C GLY A 178 4.53 -9.72 -0.80
N ILE A 179 5.13 -9.06 -1.81
CA ILE A 179 4.55 -8.89 -3.14
C ILE A 179 5.66 -9.05 -4.19
N SER A 180 5.50 -10.05 -5.06
CA SER A 180 6.43 -10.31 -6.16
C SER A 180 6.39 -9.20 -7.20
N VAL A 181 7.50 -9.01 -7.91
CA VAL A 181 7.57 -8.08 -9.05
C VAL A 181 6.48 -8.39 -10.08
N GLY A 182 5.68 -7.38 -10.44
CA GLY A 182 4.60 -7.51 -11.41
C GLY A 182 3.34 -8.21 -10.90
N TRP A 183 3.27 -8.51 -9.61
CA TRP A 183 2.08 -8.99 -8.91
C TRP A 183 1.45 -7.89 -8.07
N ALA A 184 0.20 -8.06 -7.71
CA ALA A 184 -0.55 -7.15 -6.85
C ALA A 184 -1.19 -7.92 -5.70
N ASP A 185 -1.16 -7.31 -4.53
CA ASP A 185 -2.08 -7.61 -3.45
C ASP A 185 -3.40 -6.89 -3.72
N THR A 186 -4.52 -7.60 -3.67
CA THR A 186 -5.81 -7.06 -4.08
C THR A 186 -6.89 -7.39 -3.07
N TYR A 187 -7.38 -6.35 -2.39
CA TYR A 187 -8.49 -6.40 -1.45
C TYR A 187 -9.79 -6.05 -2.17
N VAL A 188 -10.56 -7.09 -2.50
CA VAL A 188 -11.82 -6.90 -3.22
C VAL A 188 -12.91 -6.34 -2.30
N TRP A 189 -13.87 -5.60 -2.84
CA TRP A 189 -14.97 -4.94 -2.14
C TRP A 189 -15.81 -5.84 -1.20
N LYS A 190 -15.70 -7.17 -1.36
CA LYS A 190 -16.43 -8.16 -0.56
C LYS A 190 -15.77 -8.50 0.77
N LEU A 191 -14.48 -8.21 0.91
CA LEU A 191 -13.72 -8.58 2.11
C LEU A 191 -14.17 -7.82 3.33
N GLY A 192 -13.93 -8.41 4.50
CA GLY A 192 -14.22 -7.81 5.79
C GLY A 192 -13.49 -6.46 5.96
N GLY A 193 -14.26 -5.45 6.40
CA GLY A 193 -13.71 -4.11 6.62
C GLY A 193 -13.37 -3.31 5.35
N GLN A 194 -13.51 -3.86 4.14
CA GLN A 194 -13.21 -3.19 2.88
C GLN A 194 -14.30 -2.16 2.51
N TYR A 195 -14.59 -1.25 3.43
CA TYR A 195 -15.62 -0.22 3.30
C TYR A 195 -15.38 0.96 4.24
N PHE A 196 -16.03 2.09 3.89
CA PHE A 196 -16.31 3.20 4.82
C PHE A 196 -17.74 3.07 5.34
N VAL A 197 -17.90 3.35 6.63
CA VAL A 197 -19.22 3.41 7.29
C VAL A 197 -19.74 4.83 7.16
N LEU A 198 -20.89 5.01 6.51
CA LEU A 198 -21.41 6.33 6.19
C LEU A 198 -22.39 6.86 7.24
N ASP A 199 -23.01 5.99 8.03
CA ASP A 199 -24.01 6.31 9.04
C ASP A 199 -23.47 6.38 10.48
N GLY A 200 -22.15 6.30 10.68
CA GLY A 200 -21.49 6.45 11.98
C GLY A 200 -21.49 5.19 12.85
N GLY A 201 -21.84 4.02 12.29
CA GLY A 201 -21.88 2.76 13.03
C GLY A 201 -20.54 2.21 13.49
N ASP A 202 -19.43 2.83 13.10
CA ASP A 202 -18.03 2.52 13.47
C ASP A 202 -17.43 3.50 14.50
N GLY A 203 -18.27 4.35 15.09
CA GLY A 203 -17.84 5.37 16.05
C GLY A 203 -17.24 6.63 15.43
N GLN A 204 -17.22 6.75 14.09
CA GLN A 204 -16.90 8.00 13.40
C GLN A 204 -18.16 8.85 13.17
N PRO A 205 -18.04 10.17 12.92
CA PRO A 205 -19.20 10.97 12.55
C PRO A 205 -19.87 10.47 11.27
N VAL A 206 -21.18 10.68 11.16
CA VAL A 206 -21.94 10.43 9.93
C VAL A 206 -21.28 11.18 8.77
N VAL A 207 -21.18 10.51 7.62
CA VAL A 207 -20.70 11.09 6.36
C VAL A 207 -21.89 11.79 5.68
N PRO A 208 -21.90 13.13 5.53
CA PRO A 208 -22.99 13.82 4.83
C PRO A 208 -23.04 13.46 3.34
N PRO A 209 -24.22 13.61 2.68
CA PRO A 209 -24.28 13.56 1.23
C PRO A 209 -23.38 14.64 0.59
N GLY A 210 -22.74 14.32 -0.55
CA GLY A 210 -21.84 15.26 -1.22
C GLY A 210 -20.75 14.59 -2.04
N ASP A 211 -19.77 15.38 -2.45
CA ASP A 211 -18.62 14.91 -3.24
C ASP A 211 -17.43 14.59 -2.36
N TYR A 212 -16.81 13.45 -2.65
CA TYR A 212 -15.71 12.88 -1.87
C TYR A 212 -14.62 12.32 -2.74
N LEU A 213 -13.40 12.32 -2.21
CA LEU A 213 -12.29 11.54 -2.74
C LEU A 213 -12.15 10.26 -1.91
N ILE A 214 -12.19 9.10 -2.58
CA ILE A 214 -11.60 7.88 -2.01
C ILE A 214 -10.10 8.01 -2.26
N ARG A 215 -9.33 8.26 -1.21
CA ARG A 215 -7.88 8.39 -1.25
C ARG A 215 -7.24 7.17 -0.61
N ILE A 216 -6.38 6.51 -1.36
CA ILE A 216 -5.64 5.34 -0.91
C ILE A 216 -4.16 5.68 -0.92
N THR A 217 -3.47 5.40 0.17
CA THR A 217 -2.02 5.50 0.28
C THR A 217 -1.47 4.14 0.66
N VAL A 218 -0.68 3.50 -0.21
CA VAL A 218 0.08 2.30 0.13
C VAL A 218 1.37 2.72 0.82
N ASN A 219 1.87 1.92 1.78
CA ASN A 219 3.05 2.22 2.59
C ASN A 219 3.08 3.69 3.07
N PRO A 220 2.05 4.11 3.83
CA PRO A 220 1.88 5.52 4.21
C PRO A 220 3.06 6.02 5.03
N PRO A 221 3.46 7.29 4.87
CA PRO A 221 4.50 7.89 5.70
C PRO A 221 4.03 8.04 7.15
N PHE A 222 4.99 8.01 8.07
CA PHE A 222 4.77 8.32 9.47
C PHE A 222 5.90 9.21 10.02
N VAL A 223 5.61 9.88 11.13
CA VAL A 223 6.62 10.64 11.86
C VAL A 223 7.10 9.77 13.01
N ALA A 224 8.35 9.31 12.95
CA ALA A 224 8.95 8.56 14.05
C ALA A 224 9.07 9.46 15.29
N LEU A 225 8.53 9.01 16.41
CA LEU A 225 8.72 9.66 17.70
C LEU A 225 10.13 9.36 18.23
N ASN A 226 10.56 10.11 19.25
CA ASN A 226 11.88 9.90 19.86
C ASN A 226 12.05 8.43 20.31
N GLY A 227 13.01 7.74 19.69
CA GLY A 227 13.32 6.34 19.97
C GLY A 227 12.57 5.30 19.13
N GLU A 228 11.63 5.71 18.29
CA GLU A 228 11.03 4.79 17.31
C GLU A 228 11.99 4.57 16.13
N PRO A 229 12.06 3.34 15.60
CA PRO A 229 12.84 3.08 14.40
C PRO A 229 12.20 3.76 13.18
N CYS A 230 13.06 4.34 12.33
CA CYS A 230 12.71 4.84 11.01
C CYS A 230 13.42 3.95 9.98
N PRO A 231 12.82 2.83 9.56
CA PRO A 231 13.51 1.83 8.76
C PRO A 231 13.85 2.33 7.35
N ASN A 232 12.99 3.17 6.77
CA ASN A 232 13.20 3.76 5.45
C ASN A 232 12.81 5.25 5.49
N VAL A 233 13.57 6.10 4.81
CA VAL A 233 13.35 7.55 4.77
C VAL A 233 13.19 7.98 3.32
N ASP A 234 12.11 8.71 3.01
CA ASP A 234 11.88 9.27 1.69
C ASP A 234 12.68 10.56 1.43
N SER A 235 12.53 11.14 0.23
CA SER A 235 13.18 12.39 -0.16
C SER A 235 12.71 13.62 0.64
N HIS A 236 11.59 13.51 1.36
CA HIS A 236 11.00 14.56 2.20
C HIS A 236 11.36 14.42 3.68
N GLY A 237 12.11 13.37 4.04
CA GLY A 237 12.51 13.08 5.42
C GLY A 237 11.45 12.37 6.25
N LEU A 238 10.41 11.83 5.61
CA LEU A 238 9.37 11.03 6.26
C LEU A 238 9.78 9.56 6.32
N CYS A 239 9.37 8.88 7.39
CA CYS A 239 9.63 7.47 7.59
C CYS A 239 8.59 6.60 6.89
N HIS A 240 9.04 5.48 6.32
CA HIS A 240 8.17 4.45 5.75
C HIS A 240 8.52 3.09 6.33
N GLN A 241 7.52 2.24 6.50
CA GLN A 241 7.73 0.91 7.07
C GLN A 241 8.38 -0.04 6.07
N LEU A 242 8.00 0.04 4.81
CA LEU A 242 8.47 -0.83 3.74
C LEU A 242 9.49 -0.09 2.85
N PRO A 243 10.56 -0.77 2.36
CA PRO A 243 11.51 -0.18 1.44
C PRO A 243 10.89 -0.06 0.04
N GLU A 244 11.12 1.08 -0.63
CA GLU A 244 10.72 1.31 -2.01
C GLU A 244 11.72 2.16 -2.78
N SER A 245 11.73 2.01 -4.10
CA SER A 245 12.56 2.86 -4.98
C SER A 245 11.95 4.25 -5.19
N ASN A 246 10.63 4.38 -4.99
CA ASN A 246 9.91 5.63 -5.17
C ASN A 246 8.68 5.67 -4.24
N TYR A 247 8.61 6.64 -3.36
CA TYR A 247 7.48 6.85 -2.44
C TYR A 247 6.48 7.90 -2.95
N ASP A 248 6.82 8.65 -4.02
CA ASP A 248 5.99 9.75 -4.51
C ASP A 248 4.76 9.27 -5.32
N ASN A 249 4.74 7.99 -5.71
CA ASN A 249 3.64 7.36 -6.47
C ASN A 249 2.72 6.49 -5.62
N ASN A 250 2.88 6.48 -4.30
CA ASN A 250 2.13 5.62 -3.36
C ASN A 250 0.67 6.05 -3.14
N VAL A 251 0.26 7.19 -3.69
CA VAL A 251 -1.08 7.75 -3.48
C VAL A 251 -1.90 7.72 -4.75
N SER A 252 -3.11 7.19 -4.66
CA SER A 252 -4.12 7.35 -5.70
C SER A 252 -5.46 7.77 -5.10
N PHE A 253 -6.28 8.44 -5.91
CA PHE A 253 -7.63 8.82 -5.51
C PHE A 253 -8.60 8.82 -6.69
N ILE A 254 -9.87 8.65 -6.37
CA ILE A 254 -10.99 8.85 -7.31
C ILE A 254 -12.01 9.76 -6.64
N GLN A 255 -12.73 10.55 -7.45
CA GLN A 255 -13.86 11.32 -6.96
C GLN A 255 -15.15 10.54 -7.15
N ILE A 256 -16.01 10.57 -6.14
CA ILE A 256 -17.34 9.97 -6.14
C ILE A 256 -18.35 10.94 -5.51
N THR A 257 -19.64 10.70 -5.76
CA THR A 257 -20.72 11.40 -5.08
C THR A 257 -21.46 10.43 -4.17
N ILE A 258 -21.63 10.77 -2.91
CA ILE A 258 -22.45 10.04 -1.93
C ILE A 258 -23.84 10.66 -1.92
N PRO A 259 -24.91 9.90 -2.29
CA PRO A 259 -26.27 10.40 -2.27
C PRO A 259 -26.84 10.44 -0.84
N ASP A 260 -27.91 11.21 -0.65
CA ASP A 260 -28.63 11.30 0.63
C ASP A 260 -29.22 9.95 1.07
N HIS A 261 -29.80 9.21 0.13
CA HIS A 261 -30.41 7.90 0.38
C HIS A 261 -29.95 6.90 -0.69
N PRO A 262 -28.87 6.13 -0.44
CA PRO A 262 -28.34 5.20 -1.43
C PRO A 262 -29.28 4.03 -1.72
N GLY A 263 -30.04 3.56 -0.72
CA GLY A 263 -30.90 2.38 -0.83
C GLY A 263 -30.13 1.06 -1.02
N LYS A 264 -30.86 -0.05 -1.07
CA LYS A 264 -30.23 -1.40 -1.14
C LYS A 264 -29.56 -1.71 -2.47
N GLN A 265 -30.01 -1.13 -3.59
CA GLN A 265 -29.36 -1.27 -4.89
C GLN A 265 -28.09 -0.43 -4.94
N GLY A 266 -28.16 0.80 -4.42
CA GLY A 266 -27.06 1.73 -4.33
C GLY A 266 -26.69 2.42 -5.64
N VAL A 267 -25.52 3.08 -5.61
CA VAL A 267 -24.92 3.80 -6.74
C VAL A 267 -23.46 3.37 -6.90
N GLY A 268 -22.95 3.49 -8.13
CA GLY A 268 -21.58 3.13 -8.45
C GLY A 268 -21.49 1.98 -9.46
N PRO A 269 -20.27 1.66 -9.92
CA PRO A 269 -20.05 0.60 -10.90
C PRO A 269 -20.57 -0.78 -10.46
N LEU A 270 -20.54 -1.06 -9.16
CA LEU A 270 -20.96 -2.36 -8.59
C LEU A 270 -22.41 -2.40 -8.11
N LYS A 271 -23.25 -1.40 -8.42
CA LYS A 271 -24.63 -1.29 -7.93
C LYS A 271 -25.51 -2.52 -8.23
N ASN A 272 -25.21 -3.29 -9.27
CA ASN A 272 -25.96 -4.49 -9.63
C ASN A 272 -25.41 -5.78 -8.98
N GLN A 273 -24.36 -5.68 -8.18
CA GLN A 273 -23.83 -6.84 -7.44
C GLN A 273 -24.76 -7.20 -6.28
N PRO A 274 -24.96 -8.49 -6.00
CA PRO A 274 -25.79 -8.92 -4.87
C PRO A 274 -25.24 -8.40 -3.54
N GLN A 275 -26.11 -8.25 -2.56
CA GLN A 275 -25.70 -8.00 -1.19
C GLN A 275 -24.93 -9.20 -0.63
N LEU A 276 -23.97 -8.93 0.26
CA LEU A 276 -23.20 -9.99 0.87
C LEU A 276 -24.00 -10.72 1.94
N THR A 277 -23.96 -12.04 1.89
CA THR A 277 -24.52 -12.93 2.94
C THR A 277 -23.43 -13.55 3.81
N ALA A 278 -22.17 -13.42 3.39
CA ALA A 278 -20.97 -13.81 4.12
C ALA A 278 -19.82 -12.88 3.73
N GLU A 279 -18.91 -12.61 4.66
CA GLU A 279 -17.63 -11.97 4.37
C GLU A 279 -16.61 -13.06 4.00
N PRO A 280 -16.01 -13.01 2.80
CA PRO A 280 -14.87 -13.86 2.51
C PRO A 280 -13.70 -13.52 3.44
N ILE A 281 -12.92 -14.52 3.81
CA ILE A 281 -11.64 -14.35 4.50
C ILE A 281 -10.59 -14.04 3.42
N ASP A 282 -9.77 -13.03 3.64
CA ASP A 282 -8.61 -12.66 2.81
C ASP A 282 -7.41 -13.59 2.98
#